data_968ea3b4efd05cec4cbf58597ca300c1
#
_entry.id   968ea3b4efd05cec4cbf58597ca300c1
#
_cell.length_a   1.000
_cell.length_b   1.000
_cell.length_c   1.000
_cell.angle_alpha   90.00
_cell.angle_beta   90.00
_cell.angle_gamma   90.00
#
_symmetry.space_group_name_H-M   'P 1'
#
loop_
_entity.id
_entity.type
_entity.pdbx_description
1 polymer ?
#
loop_
_entity_poly.entity_id
_entity_poly.type
_entity_poly.pdbx_seq_one_letter_code
_entity_poly.pdbx_strand_id
1 'polypeptide(L)'
;MAFWSIISRMSGNTFGKLFRVTTYGESHGKALGCIIDGCPPQLELSSEDIQLELNRRKPGQSDVTTQRKEDDHVEILSGVFEGKTLGTPISLIIYNKDQKSKDYSNIKDVFRPNHADITYQAKYGHRDYRGGGRSSARETAMRVAAGAIAKKYLNANGIKTEGYVCQIGTIQANSLNLENAKTNKYFFADESKLKELDSMFADLIKEGNSVGAKLGVRVTNCPVGLGEPVFDKLDADLAKAIMSIN
;
A
#
# COMPACT_ATOMS: atom_id res chain seq x y z
N MET A 1 29.26 -18.90 -9.89
CA MET A 1 29.22 -17.50 -9.45
C MET A 1 28.62 -16.52 -10.46
N ALA A 2 28.66 -16.76 -11.77
CA ALA A 2 28.19 -15.79 -12.79
C ALA A 2 26.66 -15.63 -12.93
N PHE A 3 25.86 -16.63 -12.61
CA PHE A 3 24.41 -16.61 -12.81
C PHE A 3 23.69 -15.65 -11.83
N TRP A 4 24.15 -15.55 -10.60
CA TRP A 4 23.57 -14.68 -9.57
C TRP A 4 23.84 -13.19 -9.80
N SER A 5 24.93 -12.84 -10.48
CA SER A 5 25.29 -11.43 -10.75
C SER A 5 24.36 -10.75 -11.76
N ILE A 6 23.65 -11.50 -12.60
CA ILE A 6 22.73 -10.95 -13.61
C ILE A 6 21.36 -10.69 -12.97
N ILE A 7 20.89 -11.59 -12.11
CA ILE A 7 19.58 -11.47 -11.45
C ILE A 7 19.57 -10.32 -10.43
N SER A 8 20.69 -10.04 -9.78
CA SER A 8 20.80 -8.99 -8.76
C SER A 8 20.79 -7.56 -9.31
N ARG A 9 20.83 -7.37 -10.63
CA ARG A 9 20.87 -6.04 -11.27
C ARG A 9 19.51 -5.50 -11.70
N MET A 10 18.43 -6.24 -11.50
CA MET A 10 17.09 -5.78 -11.87
C MET A 10 16.50 -4.86 -10.80
N SER A 11 16.13 -3.64 -11.19
CA SER A 11 15.46 -2.66 -10.33
C SER A 11 13.96 -2.89 -10.37
N GLY A 12 13.34 -3.24 -9.23
CA GLY A 12 11.91 -3.50 -9.10
C GLY A 12 11.18 -2.54 -8.15
N ASN A 13 11.81 -1.42 -7.76
CA ASN A 13 11.26 -0.49 -6.78
C ASN A 13 10.56 0.71 -7.41
N THR A 14 10.44 0.74 -8.74
CA THR A 14 9.80 1.82 -9.50
C THR A 14 8.61 1.27 -10.28
N PHE A 15 7.48 1.99 -10.19
CA PHE A 15 6.26 1.71 -10.92
C PHE A 15 5.78 2.97 -11.68
N GLY A 16 5.13 2.78 -12.82
CA GLY A 16 4.62 3.86 -13.67
C GLY A 16 5.59 4.32 -14.74
N LYS A 17 5.08 5.08 -15.72
CA LYS A 17 5.84 5.61 -16.86
C LYS A 17 5.92 7.13 -16.86
N LEU A 18 4.79 7.81 -17.04
CA LEU A 18 4.70 9.27 -16.98
C LEU A 18 4.65 9.75 -15.52
N PHE A 19 3.74 9.21 -14.75
CA PHE A 19 3.72 9.38 -13.29
C PHE A 19 4.43 8.18 -12.66
N ARG A 20 5.65 8.37 -12.19
CA ARG A 20 6.52 7.31 -11.68
C ARG A 20 6.69 7.42 -10.17
N VAL A 21 6.63 6.28 -9.51
CA VAL A 21 6.86 6.19 -8.08
C VAL A 21 8.00 5.24 -7.82
N THR A 22 9.03 5.70 -7.12
CA THR A 22 10.11 4.85 -6.59
C THR A 22 10.00 4.82 -5.07
N THR A 23 9.79 3.63 -4.48
CA THR A 23 9.73 3.46 -3.02
C THR A 23 11.07 2.96 -2.48
N TYR A 24 11.43 3.38 -1.26
CA TYR A 24 12.66 3.00 -0.56
C TYR A 24 12.46 2.91 0.95
N GLY A 25 13.48 2.40 1.64
CA GLY A 25 13.48 2.23 3.09
C GLY A 25 12.96 0.86 3.54
N GLU A 26 13.30 0.46 4.75
CA GLU A 26 12.97 -0.83 5.37
C GLU A 26 12.03 -0.63 6.56
N SER A 27 11.19 -1.63 6.83
CA SER A 27 10.16 -1.57 7.90
C SER A 27 10.72 -1.29 9.29
N HIS A 28 11.96 -1.69 9.55
CA HIS A 28 12.69 -1.44 10.81
C HIS A 28 13.96 -0.62 10.58
N GLY A 29 14.08 0.03 9.41
CA GLY A 29 15.06 1.07 9.14
C GLY A 29 14.67 2.41 9.78
N LYS A 30 15.42 3.46 9.49
CA LYS A 30 15.16 4.81 10.03
C LYS A 30 13.84 5.39 9.52
N ALA A 31 13.53 5.16 8.24
CA ALA A 31 12.36 5.72 7.58
C ALA A 31 11.95 4.87 6.38
N LEU A 32 10.73 5.08 5.92
CA LEU A 32 10.25 4.73 4.60
C LEU A 32 10.10 6.00 3.78
N GLY A 33 10.32 5.93 2.48
CA GLY A 33 10.10 7.08 1.61
C GLY A 33 9.73 6.68 0.20
N CYS A 34 9.25 7.66 -0.55
CA CYS A 34 9.09 7.53 -1.98
C CYS A 34 9.43 8.83 -2.71
N ILE A 35 9.80 8.67 -3.96
CA ILE A 35 9.96 9.78 -4.89
C ILE A 35 8.92 9.61 -5.99
N ILE A 36 8.13 10.66 -6.22
CA ILE A 36 7.17 10.75 -7.30
C ILE A 36 7.73 11.70 -8.35
N ASP A 37 7.89 11.22 -9.57
CA ASP A 37 8.34 12.01 -10.71
C ASP A 37 7.25 12.02 -11.79
N GLY A 38 7.09 13.15 -12.49
CA GLY A 38 6.08 13.33 -13.52
C GLY A 38 4.70 13.75 -12.99
N CYS A 39 4.59 14.20 -11.73
CA CYS A 39 3.39 14.88 -11.25
C CYS A 39 3.27 16.24 -11.94
N PRO A 40 2.12 16.59 -12.59
CA PRO A 40 1.95 17.88 -13.22
C PRO A 40 2.08 19.04 -12.22
N PRO A 41 2.56 20.22 -12.66
CA PRO A 41 2.61 21.41 -11.81
C PRO A 41 1.21 21.94 -11.52
N GLN A 42 1.12 22.86 -10.52
CA GLN A 42 -0.10 23.58 -10.15
C GLN A 42 -1.21 22.73 -9.50
N LEU A 43 -0.98 21.45 -9.20
CA LEU A 43 -1.89 20.66 -8.38
C LEU A 43 -1.80 21.15 -6.93
N GLU A 44 -2.92 21.55 -6.35
CA GLU A 44 -2.99 21.85 -4.91
C GLU A 44 -2.65 20.61 -4.11
N LEU A 45 -1.68 20.69 -3.21
CA LEU A 45 -1.20 19.55 -2.44
C LEU A 45 -0.64 19.99 -1.09
N SER A 46 -1.13 19.36 -0.03
CA SER A 46 -0.61 19.50 1.33
C SER A 46 -0.29 18.14 1.95
N SER A 47 0.41 18.14 3.08
CA SER A 47 0.67 16.91 3.86
C SER A 47 -0.63 16.28 4.35
N GLU A 48 -1.64 17.08 4.67
CA GLU A 48 -2.94 16.66 5.17
C GLU A 48 -3.70 15.83 4.12
N ASP A 49 -3.62 16.22 2.85
CA ASP A 49 -4.23 15.45 1.74
C ASP A 49 -3.70 14.02 1.70
N ILE A 50 -2.40 13.85 1.91
CA ILE A 50 -1.74 12.54 1.91
C ILE A 50 -2.05 11.80 3.21
N GLN A 51 -2.03 12.52 4.34
CA GLN A 51 -2.27 11.95 5.66
C GLN A 51 -3.67 11.36 5.80
N LEU A 52 -4.68 11.92 5.16
CA LEU A 52 -6.04 11.37 5.13
C LEU A 52 -6.06 9.92 4.60
N GLU A 53 -5.37 9.65 3.50
CA GLU A 53 -5.31 8.30 2.93
C GLU A 53 -4.42 7.37 3.78
N LEU A 54 -3.32 7.87 4.33
CA LEU A 54 -2.47 7.10 5.25
C LEU A 54 -3.23 6.73 6.54
N ASN A 55 -4.06 7.62 7.07
CA ASN A 55 -4.89 7.34 8.24
C ASN A 55 -5.89 6.21 7.97
N ARG A 56 -6.39 6.05 6.76
CA ARG A 56 -7.25 4.91 6.37
C ARG A 56 -6.49 3.60 6.26
N ARG A 57 -5.18 3.66 5.97
CA ARG A 57 -4.31 2.49 5.82
C ARG A 57 -3.70 2.04 7.15
N LYS A 58 -3.38 2.93 8.07
CA LYS A 58 -2.59 2.62 9.28
C LYS A 58 -3.18 1.46 10.07
N PRO A 59 -2.34 0.61 10.71
CA PRO A 59 -2.82 -0.46 11.56
C PRO A 59 -3.51 0.07 12.83
N GLY A 60 -4.31 -0.77 13.49
CA GLY A 60 -4.96 -0.41 14.76
C GLY A 60 -6.23 0.43 14.62
N GLN A 61 -6.88 0.43 13.46
CA GLN A 61 -8.15 1.16 13.25
C GLN A 61 -9.38 0.40 13.77
N SER A 62 -9.26 -0.89 14.02
CA SER A 62 -10.34 -1.71 14.57
C SER A 62 -9.77 -2.85 15.41
N ASP A 63 -10.62 -3.43 16.27
CA ASP A 63 -10.27 -4.54 17.17
C ASP A 63 -9.85 -5.82 16.41
N VAL A 64 -10.13 -5.89 15.11
CA VAL A 64 -9.83 -7.03 14.24
C VAL A 64 -8.52 -6.87 13.48
N THR A 65 -7.79 -5.78 13.68
CA THR A 65 -6.49 -5.51 13.06
C THR A 65 -5.34 -5.62 14.07
N THR A 66 -4.09 -5.62 13.56
CA THR A 66 -2.91 -5.66 14.42
C THR A 66 -2.90 -4.53 15.47
N GLN A 67 -2.42 -4.82 16.67
CA GLN A 67 -2.31 -3.85 17.78
C GLN A 67 -1.17 -2.85 17.60
N ARG A 68 -0.36 -2.98 16.56
CA ARG A 68 0.75 -2.05 16.28
C ARG A 68 0.19 -0.65 16.01
N LYS A 69 0.64 0.35 16.74
CA LYS A 69 0.26 1.76 16.58
C LYS A 69 1.42 2.52 15.95
N GLU A 70 1.24 2.96 14.72
CA GLU A 70 2.15 3.88 14.05
C GLU A 70 1.33 5.02 13.47
N ASP A 71 1.77 6.25 13.73
CA ASP A 71 1.06 7.45 13.26
C ASP A 71 1.21 7.67 11.75
N ASP A 72 2.24 7.05 11.13
CA ASP A 72 2.58 7.19 9.71
C ASP A 72 2.59 8.66 9.26
N HIS A 73 3.14 9.55 10.10
CA HIS A 73 3.20 10.97 9.81
C HIS A 73 4.10 11.22 8.60
N VAL A 74 3.52 11.77 7.53
CA VAL A 74 4.22 12.05 6.28
C VAL A 74 4.76 13.46 6.25
N GLU A 75 5.99 13.60 5.76
CA GLU A 75 6.60 14.89 5.46
C GLU A 75 6.85 15.00 3.94
N ILE A 76 6.54 16.17 3.37
CA ILE A 76 6.89 16.52 1.99
C ILE A 76 8.23 17.26 2.03
N LEU A 77 9.26 16.66 1.41
CA LEU A 77 10.61 17.23 1.43
C LEU A 77 10.94 18.08 0.19
N SER A 78 10.23 17.88 -0.91
CA SER A 78 10.45 18.61 -2.17
C SER A 78 9.24 18.56 -3.10
N GLY A 79 9.26 19.36 -4.17
CA GLY A 79 8.30 19.31 -5.27
C GLY A 79 6.99 20.05 -5.01
N VAL A 80 6.84 20.71 -3.85
CA VAL A 80 5.69 21.54 -3.48
C VAL A 80 6.16 22.88 -2.95
N PHE A 81 5.53 23.95 -3.38
CA PHE A 81 5.78 25.33 -2.92
C PHE A 81 4.45 26.09 -2.85
N GLU A 82 4.22 26.80 -1.76
CA GLU A 82 2.97 27.54 -1.49
C GLU A 82 1.69 26.70 -1.74
N GLY A 83 1.74 25.43 -1.30
CA GLY A 83 0.60 24.50 -1.41
C GLY A 83 0.33 23.95 -2.82
N LYS A 84 1.26 24.12 -3.77
CA LYS A 84 1.10 23.63 -5.15
C LYS A 84 2.32 22.86 -5.62
N THR A 85 2.08 21.83 -6.41
CA THR A 85 3.15 21.07 -7.05
C THR A 85 3.91 21.92 -8.07
N LEU A 86 5.22 21.66 -8.18
CA LEU A 86 6.13 22.40 -9.07
C LEU A 86 6.37 21.71 -10.43
N GLY A 87 5.94 20.43 -10.59
CA GLY A 87 6.33 19.61 -11.73
C GLY A 87 7.72 18.99 -11.59
N THR A 88 8.43 19.27 -10.51
CA THR A 88 9.70 18.63 -10.14
C THR A 88 9.45 17.43 -9.23
N PRO A 89 10.43 16.54 -9.01
CA PRO A 89 10.21 15.36 -8.16
C PRO A 89 9.72 15.69 -6.75
N ILE A 90 8.64 15.04 -6.34
CA ILE A 90 8.09 15.13 -4.99
C ILE A 90 8.70 14.02 -4.15
N SER A 91 9.37 14.38 -3.07
CA SER A 91 9.93 13.43 -2.10
C SER A 91 9.06 13.40 -0.84
N LEU A 92 8.63 12.19 -0.46
CA LEU A 92 7.87 11.92 0.75
C LEU A 92 8.67 11.03 1.68
N ILE A 93 8.57 11.28 3.00
CA ILE A 93 9.21 10.45 4.02
C ILE A 93 8.27 10.22 5.20
N ILE A 94 8.35 9.02 5.80
CA ILE A 94 7.73 8.65 7.07
C ILE A 94 8.80 8.06 7.96
N TYR A 95 9.08 8.66 9.10
CA TYR A 95 10.03 8.15 10.08
C TYR A 95 9.43 7.00 10.89
N ASN A 96 10.17 5.92 11.04
CA ASN A 96 9.77 4.80 11.88
C ASN A 96 10.02 5.15 13.35
N LYS A 97 8.97 5.19 14.18
CA LYS A 97 9.05 5.53 15.60
C LYS A 97 9.08 4.31 16.53
N ASP A 98 8.42 3.22 16.15
CA ASP A 98 8.26 2.02 16.99
C ASP A 98 9.09 0.84 16.45
N GLN A 99 10.42 0.97 16.51
CA GLN A 99 11.36 -0.06 16.06
C GLN A 99 11.71 -1.01 17.19
N LYS A 100 10.97 -2.11 17.34
CA LYS A 100 11.35 -3.19 18.28
C LYS A 100 12.36 -4.16 17.61
N SER A 101 13.51 -3.64 17.20
CA SER A 101 14.54 -4.43 16.53
C SER A 101 15.12 -5.56 17.39
N LYS A 102 15.00 -5.47 18.72
CA LYS A 102 15.44 -6.52 19.68
C LYS A 102 14.62 -7.81 19.55
N ASP A 103 13.37 -7.73 19.12
CA ASP A 103 12.47 -8.88 19.02
C ASP A 103 12.84 -9.85 17.89
N TYR A 104 13.79 -9.47 17.02
CA TYR A 104 14.18 -10.26 15.85
C TYR A 104 15.56 -10.93 15.97
N SER A 105 16.26 -10.79 17.08
CA SER A 105 17.60 -11.38 17.26
C SER A 105 17.60 -12.91 17.16
N ASN A 106 16.54 -13.56 17.64
CA ASN A 106 16.39 -15.02 17.66
C ASN A 106 16.13 -15.64 16.27
N ILE A 107 15.77 -14.82 15.27
CA ILE A 107 15.46 -15.29 13.92
C ILE A 107 16.47 -14.81 12.86
N LYS A 108 17.61 -14.26 13.32
CA LYS A 108 18.65 -13.78 12.42
C LYS A 108 19.14 -14.85 11.45
N ASP A 109 19.34 -16.06 11.96
CA ASP A 109 19.95 -17.17 11.22
C ASP A 109 18.92 -18.19 10.72
N VAL A 110 17.62 -17.92 10.86
CA VAL A 110 16.54 -18.76 10.38
C VAL A 110 15.63 -18.04 9.40
N PHE A 111 14.94 -18.78 8.55
CA PHE A 111 13.96 -18.22 7.63
C PHE A 111 12.55 -18.46 8.16
N ARG A 112 11.78 -17.38 8.25
CA ARG A 112 10.38 -17.48 8.72
C ARG A 112 9.49 -18.09 7.65
N PRO A 113 8.62 -19.05 8.00
CA PRO A 113 7.57 -19.51 7.10
C PRO A 113 6.68 -18.34 6.63
N ASN A 114 6.19 -18.39 5.41
CA ASN A 114 5.33 -17.37 4.79
C ASN A 114 5.92 -15.96 4.69
N HIS A 115 7.24 -15.82 4.87
CA HIS A 115 7.98 -14.59 4.61
C HIS A 115 8.97 -14.76 3.48
N ALA A 116 9.39 -13.64 2.87
CA ALA A 116 10.34 -13.65 1.76
C ALA A 116 11.82 -13.77 2.22
N ASP A 117 12.09 -14.24 3.43
CA ASP A 117 13.43 -14.30 4.01
C ASP A 117 14.41 -15.11 3.15
N ILE A 118 14.02 -16.34 2.77
CA ILE A 118 14.85 -17.22 1.95
C ILE A 118 15.08 -16.63 0.55
N THR A 119 14.06 -16.03 -0.07
CA THR A 119 14.16 -15.47 -1.42
C THR A 119 15.05 -14.24 -1.45
N TYR A 120 14.98 -13.37 -0.44
CA TYR A 120 15.86 -12.22 -0.30
C TYR A 120 17.31 -12.65 -0.05
N GLN A 121 17.52 -13.61 0.86
CA GLN A 121 18.86 -14.15 1.13
C GLN A 121 19.45 -14.81 -0.12
N ALA A 122 18.68 -15.59 -0.84
CA ALA A 122 19.14 -16.25 -2.06
C ALA A 122 19.44 -15.24 -3.18
N LYS A 123 18.60 -14.22 -3.33
CA LYS A 123 18.74 -13.23 -4.42
C LYS A 123 19.85 -12.23 -4.18
N TYR A 124 19.95 -11.69 -2.96
CA TYR A 124 20.84 -10.58 -2.64
C TYR A 124 22.08 -10.99 -1.84
N GLY A 125 22.14 -12.23 -1.34
CA GLY A 125 23.24 -12.72 -0.49
C GLY A 125 23.24 -12.13 0.93
N HIS A 126 22.38 -11.16 1.19
CA HIS A 126 22.24 -10.44 2.45
C HIS A 126 20.81 -9.92 2.62
N ARG A 127 20.29 -9.93 3.83
CA ARG A 127 18.94 -9.44 4.16
C ARG A 127 18.90 -8.68 5.47
N ASP A 128 18.01 -7.72 5.57
CA ASP A 128 17.59 -7.18 6.87
C ASP A 128 16.58 -8.15 7.50
N TYR A 129 17.02 -8.91 8.51
CA TYR A 129 16.16 -9.87 9.21
C TYR A 129 15.11 -9.19 10.12
N ARG A 130 15.25 -7.90 10.40
CA ARG A 130 14.34 -7.15 11.27
C ARG A 130 13.03 -6.87 10.55
N GLY A 131 11.95 -7.50 10.95
CA GLY A 131 10.61 -7.27 10.40
C GLY A 131 10.43 -7.50 8.90
N GLY A 132 11.41 -8.10 8.22
CA GLY A 132 11.34 -8.42 6.79
C GLY A 132 11.79 -7.29 5.83
N GLY A 133 12.25 -6.17 6.32
CA GLY A 133 12.81 -5.08 5.48
C GLY A 133 11.82 -4.59 4.43
N ARG A 134 12.21 -4.67 3.16
CA ARG A 134 11.39 -4.29 2.00
C ARG A 134 10.22 -5.24 1.71
N SER A 135 10.26 -6.49 2.18
CA SER A 135 9.17 -7.45 2.00
C SER A 135 8.04 -7.29 3.03
N SER A 136 8.17 -6.37 3.96
CA SER A 136 7.13 -6.08 4.94
C SER A 136 5.97 -5.33 4.32
N ALA A 137 4.73 -5.67 4.71
CA ALA A 137 3.52 -4.96 4.30
C ALA A 137 3.54 -3.45 4.67
N ARG A 138 4.42 -3.02 5.58
CA ARG A 138 4.63 -1.61 5.90
C ARG A 138 5.08 -0.77 4.69
N GLU A 139 5.74 -1.37 3.71
CA GLU A 139 6.12 -0.71 2.45
C GLU A 139 4.91 -0.09 1.73
N THR A 140 3.72 -0.70 1.89
CA THR A 140 2.48 -0.17 1.31
C THR A 140 2.12 1.24 1.77
N ALA A 141 2.65 1.72 2.90
CA ALA A 141 2.47 3.11 3.32
C ALA A 141 2.92 4.10 2.25
N MET A 142 4.07 3.84 1.60
CA MET A 142 4.58 4.71 0.55
C MET A 142 3.77 4.62 -0.75
N ARG A 143 3.17 3.46 -1.04
CA ARG A 143 2.24 3.32 -2.17
C ARG A 143 0.97 4.11 -1.94
N VAL A 144 0.43 4.09 -0.72
CA VAL A 144 -0.75 4.87 -0.33
C VAL A 144 -0.43 6.37 -0.38
N ALA A 145 0.73 6.80 0.11
CA ALA A 145 1.15 8.19 0.07
C ALA A 145 1.25 8.71 -1.38
N ALA A 146 1.92 7.95 -2.26
CA ALA A 146 1.99 8.30 -3.69
C ALA A 146 0.62 8.22 -4.37
N GLY A 147 -0.18 7.21 -4.00
CA GLY A 147 -1.54 7.01 -4.49
C GLY A 147 -2.48 8.16 -4.11
N ALA A 148 -2.29 8.80 -2.95
CA ALA A 148 -3.04 9.98 -2.54
C ALA A 148 -2.84 11.16 -3.53
N ILE A 149 -1.60 11.39 -3.96
CA ILE A 149 -1.28 12.43 -4.96
C ILE A 149 -1.90 12.07 -6.31
N ALA A 150 -1.75 10.83 -6.76
CA ALA A 150 -2.35 10.35 -8.01
C ALA A 150 -3.89 10.47 -7.99
N LYS A 151 -4.53 10.09 -6.87
CA LYS A 151 -5.97 10.21 -6.67
C LYS A 151 -6.43 11.67 -6.70
N LYS A 152 -5.68 12.58 -6.09
CA LYS A 152 -5.99 14.02 -6.14
C LYS A 152 -5.92 14.56 -7.57
N TYR A 153 -4.91 14.17 -8.33
CA TYR A 153 -4.79 14.52 -9.76
C TYR A 153 -5.95 13.93 -10.60
N LEU A 154 -6.31 12.66 -10.38
CA LEU A 154 -7.44 12.04 -11.07
C LEU A 154 -8.76 12.74 -10.73
N ASN A 155 -9.00 13.07 -9.45
CA ASN A 155 -10.19 13.79 -9.01
C ASN A 155 -10.30 15.18 -9.66
N ALA A 156 -9.18 15.91 -9.78
CA ALA A 156 -9.13 17.21 -10.47
C ALA A 156 -9.52 17.09 -11.96
N ASN A 157 -9.37 15.90 -12.55
CA ASN A 157 -9.79 15.57 -13.91
C ASN A 157 -11.14 14.82 -13.98
N GLY A 158 -11.92 14.81 -12.88
CA GLY A 158 -13.25 14.21 -12.82
C GLY A 158 -13.28 12.69 -12.70
N ILE A 159 -12.13 12.02 -12.64
CA ILE A 159 -12.02 10.56 -12.50
C ILE A 159 -12.01 10.21 -11.01
N LYS A 160 -12.93 9.35 -10.57
CA LYS A 160 -13.03 8.93 -9.17
C LYS A 160 -12.63 7.46 -9.02
N THR A 161 -11.88 7.16 -7.95
CA THR A 161 -11.48 5.80 -7.59
C THR A 161 -11.96 5.47 -6.18
N GLU A 162 -12.63 4.34 -6.01
CA GLU A 162 -13.22 3.90 -4.73
C GLU A 162 -12.90 2.43 -4.51
N GLY A 163 -12.22 2.15 -3.38
CA GLY A 163 -11.95 0.79 -2.92
C GLY A 163 -12.96 0.35 -1.86
N TYR A 164 -13.34 -0.93 -1.87
CA TYR A 164 -14.27 -1.53 -0.92
C TYR A 164 -14.02 -3.02 -0.75
N VAL A 165 -14.51 -3.58 0.35
CA VAL A 165 -14.51 -5.02 0.59
C VAL A 165 -15.88 -5.57 0.22
N CYS A 166 -15.92 -6.62 -0.60
CA CYS A 166 -17.18 -7.24 -1.04
C CYS A 166 -17.39 -8.67 -0.56
N GLN A 167 -16.34 -9.29 0.02
CA GLN A 167 -16.44 -10.61 0.65
C GLN A 167 -15.36 -10.77 1.71
N ILE A 168 -15.68 -11.36 2.85
CA ILE A 168 -14.75 -11.80 3.88
C ILE A 168 -15.10 -13.24 4.24
N GLY A 169 -14.17 -14.16 4.05
CA GLY A 169 -14.45 -15.58 4.19
C GLY A 169 -15.60 -16.03 3.30
N THR A 170 -16.63 -16.60 3.90
CA THR A 170 -17.85 -17.03 3.22
C THR A 170 -18.93 -15.95 3.13
N ILE A 171 -18.77 -14.83 3.87
CA ILE A 171 -19.75 -13.75 3.93
C ILE A 171 -19.54 -12.83 2.73
N GLN A 172 -20.47 -12.86 1.79
CA GLN A 172 -20.46 -12.04 0.59
C GLN A 172 -21.50 -10.90 0.72
N ALA A 173 -21.16 -9.72 0.19
CA ALA A 173 -22.08 -8.60 0.07
C ALA A 173 -23.19 -8.92 -0.93
N ASN A 174 -24.44 -8.69 -0.55
CA ASN A 174 -25.61 -8.83 -1.43
C ASN A 174 -25.86 -7.55 -2.24
N SER A 175 -25.39 -6.41 -1.72
CA SER A 175 -25.46 -5.10 -2.37
C SER A 175 -24.14 -4.35 -2.24
N LEU A 176 -23.89 -3.44 -3.18
CA LEU A 176 -22.67 -2.63 -3.18
C LEU A 176 -23.02 -1.16 -2.90
N ASN A 177 -23.06 -0.80 -1.62
CA ASN A 177 -23.17 0.59 -1.18
C ASN A 177 -21.77 1.10 -0.76
N LEU A 178 -21.13 1.89 -1.60
CA LEU A 178 -19.77 2.37 -1.36
C LEU A 178 -19.69 3.47 -0.30
N GLU A 179 -20.78 4.19 -0.03
CA GLU A 179 -20.82 5.14 1.08
C GLU A 179 -20.78 4.40 2.42
N ASN A 180 -21.52 3.30 2.56
CA ASN A 180 -21.43 2.45 3.74
C ASN A 180 -20.03 1.85 3.92
N ALA A 181 -19.37 1.47 2.84
CA ALA A 181 -18.01 0.97 2.91
C ALA A 181 -17.01 1.99 3.49
N LYS A 182 -17.26 3.29 3.33
CA LYS A 182 -16.38 4.35 3.85
C LYS A 182 -16.50 4.54 5.37
N THR A 183 -17.61 4.12 5.97
CA THR A 183 -17.98 4.46 7.35
C THR A 183 -17.91 3.31 8.34
N ASN A 184 -17.81 2.07 7.87
CA ASN A 184 -17.70 0.91 8.76
C ASN A 184 -16.24 0.38 8.89
N LYS A 185 -15.96 -0.26 10.01
CA LYS A 185 -14.62 -0.75 10.38
C LYS A 185 -14.04 -1.84 9.47
N TYR A 186 -14.87 -2.44 8.60
CA TYR A 186 -14.46 -3.50 7.66
C TYR A 186 -14.32 -2.98 6.23
N PHE A 187 -14.65 -1.73 5.97
CA PHE A 187 -14.80 -1.20 4.61
C PHE A 187 -15.73 -2.05 3.73
N PHE A 188 -16.68 -2.74 4.36
CA PHE A 188 -17.57 -3.69 3.71
C PHE A 188 -18.75 -2.98 3.06
N ALA A 189 -19.04 -3.35 1.80
CA ALA A 189 -20.02 -2.63 0.98
C ALA A 189 -21.50 -2.88 1.36
N ASP A 190 -21.80 -3.85 2.24
CA ASP A 190 -23.16 -4.24 2.63
C ASP A 190 -23.32 -4.15 4.15
N GLU A 191 -24.02 -3.13 4.62
CA GLU A 191 -24.25 -2.88 6.05
C GLU A 191 -25.07 -3.99 6.72
N SER A 192 -25.96 -4.65 5.98
CA SER A 192 -26.80 -5.74 6.52
C SER A 192 -25.99 -6.94 7.02
N LYS A 193 -24.72 -7.07 6.57
CA LYS A 193 -23.81 -8.16 6.91
C LYS A 193 -22.85 -7.86 8.07
N LEU A 194 -22.84 -6.64 8.60
CA LEU A 194 -21.86 -6.25 9.62
C LEU A 194 -21.96 -7.07 10.91
N LYS A 195 -23.16 -7.42 11.36
CA LYS A 195 -23.36 -8.27 12.55
C LYS A 195 -22.83 -9.69 12.35
N GLU A 196 -23.02 -10.24 11.15
CA GLU A 196 -22.49 -11.56 10.77
C GLU A 196 -20.97 -11.54 10.74
N LEU A 197 -20.37 -10.47 10.23
CA LEU A 197 -18.91 -10.25 10.26
C LEU A 197 -18.38 -10.11 11.70
N ASP A 198 -19.07 -9.36 12.57
CA ASP A 198 -18.69 -9.23 13.99
C ASP A 198 -18.61 -10.60 14.68
N SER A 199 -19.60 -11.46 14.47
CA SER A 199 -19.62 -12.82 15.02
C SER A 199 -18.46 -13.65 14.47
N MET A 200 -18.28 -13.67 13.16
CA MET A 200 -17.19 -14.43 12.52
C MET A 200 -15.80 -14.00 13.03
N PHE A 201 -15.57 -12.69 13.16
CA PHE A 201 -14.27 -12.22 13.65
C PHE A 201 -14.04 -12.55 15.13
N ALA A 202 -15.10 -12.53 15.96
CA ALA A 202 -15.00 -12.98 17.36
C ALA A 202 -14.57 -14.45 17.47
N ASP A 203 -15.11 -15.31 16.61
CA ASP A 203 -14.75 -16.72 16.56
C ASP A 203 -13.31 -16.90 16.06
N LEU A 204 -12.92 -16.23 14.97
CA LEU A 204 -11.56 -16.27 14.42
C LEU A 204 -10.51 -15.83 15.44
N ILE A 205 -10.78 -14.76 16.19
CA ILE A 205 -9.87 -14.27 17.24
C ILE A 205 -9.73 -15.33 18.36
N LYS A 206 -10.83 -15.93 18.79
CA LYS A 206 -10.84 -16.98 19.82
C LYS A 206 -10.06 -18.22 19.38
N GLU A 207 -10.13 -18.55 18.10
CA GLU A 207 -9.42 -19.71 17.52
C GLU A 207 -7.96 -19.39 17.15
N GLY A 208 -7.55 -18.13 17.18
CA GLY A 208 -6.23 -17.69 16.69
C GLY A 208 -6.07 -17.91 15.18
N ASN A 209 -7.16 -17.82 14.43
CA ASN A 209 -7.23 -18.10 13.00
C ASN A 209 -7.37 -16.81 12.17
N SER A 210 -7.33 -16.94 10.85
CA SER A 210 -7.50 -15.84 9.89
C SER A 210 -8.32 -16.27 8.68
N VAL A 211 -8.84 -15.30 7.96
CA VAL A 211 -9.67 -15.53 6.78
C VAL A 211 -9.31 -14.54 5.66
N GLY A 212 -9.46 -14.98 4.42
CA GLY A 212 -9.23 -14.15 3.24
C GLY A 212 -10.40 -13.19 2.96
N ALA A 213 -10.13 -12.19 2.13
CA ALA A 213 -11.13 -11.23 1.69
C ALA A 213 -11.05 -10.99 0.18
N LYS A 214 -12.19 -10.58 -0.41
CA LYS A 214 -12.27 -10.09 -1.79
C LYS A 214 -12.51 -8.59 -1.77
N LEU A 215 -11.63 -7.87 -2.44
CA LEU A 215 -11.71 -6.42 -2.57
C LEU A 215 -12.18 -6.06 -3.98
N GLY A 216 -12.89 -4.94 -4.07
CA GLY A 216 -13.26 -4.31 -5.33
C GLY A 216 -12.70 -2.90 -5.41
N VAL A 217 -12.35 -2.48 -6.62
CA VAL A 217 -12.04 -1.09 -6.93
C VAL A 217 -12.96 -0.66 -8.07
N ARG A 218 -13.69 0.43 -7.85
CA ARG A 218 -14.51 1.07 -8.87
C ARG A 218 -13.86 2.36 -9.34
N VAL A 219 -13.74 2.51 -10.64
CA VAL A 219 -13.32 3.75 -11.27
C VAL A 219 -14.49 4.29 -12.08
N THR A 220 -14.84 5.56 -11.88
CA THR A 220 -15.91 6.23 -12.63
C THR A 220 -15.34 7.39 -13.43
N ASN A 221 -16.03 7.72 -14.54
CA ASN A 221 -15.63 8.75 -15.49
C ASN A 221 -14.24 8.50 -16.12
N CYS A 222 -13.88 7.23 -16.24
CA CYS A 222 -12.64 6.84 -16.89
C CYS A 222 -12.75 7.08 -18.41
N PRO A 223 -11.86 7.90 -19.03
CA PRO A 223 -11.91 8.13 -20.45
C PRO A 223 -11.49 6.87 -21.23
N VAL A 224 -11.97 6.77 -22.47
CA VAL A 224 -11.49 5.74 -23.41
C VAL A 224 -10.08 6.08 -23.92
N GLY A 225 -9.32 5.06 -24.33
CA GLY A 225 -7.99 5.24 -24.94
C GLY A 225 -6.84 5.24 -23.94
N LEU A 226 -7.06 4.75 -22.70
CA LEU A 226 -5.98 4.53 -21.73
C LEU A 226 -5.22 3.22 -22.02
N GLY A 227 -3.97 3.20 -21.59
CA GLY A 227 -3.04 2.10 -21.87
C GLY A 227 -2.41 2.18 -23.24
N GLU A 228 -1.36 1.38 -23.46
CA GLU A 228 -0.61 1.34 -24.72
C GLU A 228 -0.51 -0.11 -25.24
N PRO A 229 -0.99 -0.41 -26.46
CA PRO A 229 -0.76 -1.70 -27.05
C PRO A 229 0.74 -1.87 -27.38
N VAL A 230 1.29 -3.07 -27.34
CA VAL A 230 0.63 -4.37 -27.09
C VAL A 230 0.76 -4.77 -25.63
N PHE A 231 1.87 -4.43 -24.95
CA PHE A 231 2.25 -4.97 -23.64
C PHE A 231 1.82 -4.09 -22.45
N ASP A 232 1.55 -2.82 -22.69
CA ASP A 232 1.22 -1.84 -21.65
C ASP A 232 -0.27 -1.46 -21.67
N LYS A 233 -1.13 -2.44 -22.00
CA LYS A 233 -2.58 -2.29 -21.87
C LYS A 233 -2.95 -1.96 -20.44
N LEU A 234 -4.05 -1.25 -20.24
CA LEU A 234 -4.51 -0.83 -18.90
C LEU A 234 -4.69 -2.00 -17.94
N ASP A 235 -5.26 -3.12 -18.41
CA ASP A 235 -5.44 -4.35 -17.60
C ASP A 235 -4.10 -4.97 -17.19
N ALA A 236 -3.09 -4.94 -18.06
CA ALA A 236 -1.75 -5.43 -17.77
C ALA A 236 -1.05 -4.58 -16.70
N ASP A 237 -1.14 -3.25 -16.80
CA ASP A 237 -0.58 -2.33 -15.81
C ASP A 237 -1.32 -2.43 -14.45
N LEU A 238 -2.66 -2.56 -14.48
CA LEU A 238 -3.46 -2.83 -13.28
C LEU A 238 -3.09 -4.16 -12.63
N ALA A 239 -2.96 -5.23 -13.40
CA ALA A 239 -2.54 -6.53 -12.90
C ALA A 239 -1.14 -6.46 -12.25
N LYS A 240 -0.18 -5.80 -12.89
CA LYS A 240 1.16 -5.57 -12.33
C LYS A 240 1.10 -4.82 -10.99
N ALA A 241 0.28 -3.77 -10.89
CA ALA A 241 0.11 -3.01 -9.66
C ALA A 241 -0.50 -3.86 -8.55
N ILE A 242 -1.61 -4.57 -8.83
CA ILE A 242 -2.34 -5.40 -7.86
C ILE A 242 -1.47 -6.57 -7.38
N MET A 243 -0.82 -7.29 -8.29
CA MET A 243 0.05 -8.43 -7.96
C MET A 243 1.32 -8.04 -7.20
N SER A 244 1.64 -6.76 -7.14
CA SER A 244 2.75 -6.25 -6.35
C SER A 244 2.39 -5.92 -4.89
N ILE A 245 1.10 -5.99 -4.53
CA ILE A 245 0.65 -5.83 -3.14
C ILE A 245 0.90 -7.15 -2.40
N ASN A 246 1.39 -7.04 -1.17
CA ASN A 246 1.79 -8.19 -0.34
C ASN A 246 0.59 -9.08 0.02
#